data_9b0c9ad787709d60b877cabffc445e22
#
_entry.id   9b0c9ad787709d60b877cabffc445e22
#
_cell.length_a   1.000
_cell.length_b   1.000
_cell.length_c   1.000
_cell.angle_alpha   90.00
_cell.angle_beta   90.00
_cell.angle_gamma   90.00
#
_symmetry.space_group_name_H-M   'P 1'
#
loop_
_entity.id
_entity.type
_entity.pdbx_description
1 polymer ?
#
loop_
_entity_poly.entity_id
_entity_poly.type
_entity_poly.pdbx_seq_one_letter_code
_entity_poly.pdbx_strand_id
1 'polypeptide(L)'
;MKNIFYVFLLMPLFYLGAQDEGPYLIRLHVVEVEGNIGAFIQANREYYKPLAAKAVEDGKWAGWSMSRSVTYPSRFIFFHHFSSPEQYAAPKSIWGANEAKELGLEQPDGSKWEMTTLRDLDLWQVNAAVFDNEPSKYFVMNKFKFSYTDRKKFIDNNKAWGEYVVKPQLDSVEGFNWVCATLVTAGNYVDQESQIVNGISFDGFASIEDILHRRSYKETNEPNPQFQKFQKYVSENDLTDFSSAVSSSIYQDLASTFN
;
A
#
# COMPACT_ATOMS: atom_id res chain seq x y z
N MET A 1 24.52 16.17 -37.55
CA MET A 1 24.39 16.61 -36.16
C MET A 1 23.00 16.21 -35.70
N LYS A 2 22.90 15.11 -34.93
CA LYS A 2 21.63 14.61 -34.39
C LYS A 2 21.52 15.12 -32.97
N ASN A 3 20.58 16.03 -32.73
CA ASN A 3 20.24 16.49 -31.39
C ASN A 3 19.47 15.40 -30.67
N ILE A 4 20.12 14.77 -29.74
CA ILE A 4 19.49 13.84 -28.78
C ILE A 4 18.89 14.73 -27.70
N PHE A 5 17.57 14.90 -27.74
CA PHE A 5 16.79 15.43 -26.62
C PHE A 5 16.73 14.38 -25.54
N TYR A 6 17.52 14.55 -24.48
CA TYR A 6 17.30 13.86 -23.22
C TYR A 6 16.08 14.49 -22.56
N VAL A 7 14.96 13.81 -22.70
CA VAL A 7 13.81 14.05 -21.82
C VAL A 7 14.19 13.48 -20.45
N PHE A 8 14.64 14.35 -19.57
CA PHE A 8 14.67 14.04 -18.14
C PHE A 8 13.22 13.89 -17.69
N LEU A 9 12.76 12.63 -17.62
CA LEU A 9 11.55 12.29 -16.91
C LEU A 9 11.85 12.51 -15.42
N LEU A 10 11.46 13.66 -14.91
CA LEU A 10 11.41 13.92 -13.47
C LEU A 10 10.38 12.96 -12.89
N MET A 11 10.86 11.80 -12.42
CA MET A 11 10.12 11.04 -11.42
C MET A 11 9.83 12.00 -10.26
N PRO A 12 8.60 12.13 -9.80
CA PRO A 12 8.38 12.69 -8.49
C PRO A 12 8.98 11.70 -7.50
N LEU A 13 10.25 11.93 -7.17
CA LEU A 13 10.87 11.39 -5.97
C LEU A 13 9.95 11.83 -4.83
N PHE A 14 9.13 10.92 -4.34
CA PHE A 14 8.53 11.06 -3.02
C PHE A 14 9.68 11.00 -2.00
N TYR A 15 10.43 12.10 -1.94
CA TYR A 15 11.21 12.43 -0.76
C TYR A 15 10.17 12.65 0.35
N LEU A 16 9.85 11.60 1.08
CA LEU A 16 9.44 11.72 2.47
C LEU A 16 10.68 12.15 3.29
N GLY A 17 11.36 13.18 2.80
CA GLY A 17 12.15 14.05 3.65
C GLY A 17 11.15 14.61 4.65
N ALA A 18 11.39 14.31 5.90
CA ALA A 18 10.59 14.78 7.01
C ALA A 18 10.13 16.22 6.77
N GLN A 19 8.79 16.41 6.80
CA GLN A 19 8.14 17.61 7.29
C GLN A 19 7.51 18.59 6.34
N ASP A 20 6.33 18.97 6.76
CA ASP A 20 5.45 20.10 6.45
C ASP A 20 4.49 19.94 5.27
N GLU A 21 4.55 18.89 4.49
CA GLU A 21 3.44 18.55 3.62
C GLU A 21 2.48 17.64 4.39
N GLY A 22 1.22 17.97 4.41
CA GLY A 22 0.16 17.36 5.22
C GLY A 22 0.10 15.82 5.10
N PRO A 23 -0.73 15.15 5.89
CA PRO A 23 -0.71 13.70 5.99
C PRO A 23 -1.01 13.04 4.63
N TYR A 24 -0.11 12.18 4.18
CA TYR A 24 -0.35 11.29 3.04
C TYR A 24 -1.43 10.28 3.42
N LEU A 25 -2.47 10.17 2.59
CA LEU A 25 -3.63 9.34 2.86
C LEU A 25 -3.76 8.21 1.86
N ILE A 26 -4.20 7.05 2.34
CA ILE A 26 -4.52 5.89 1.52
C ILE A 26 -5.95 5.45 1.82
N ARG A 27 -6.74 5.29 0.77
CA ARG A 27 -8.06 4.68 0.86
C ARG A 27 -7.97 3.25 0.36
N LEU A 28 -8.47 2.32 1.15
CA LEU A 28 -8.49 0.89 0.81
C LEU A 28 -9.90 0.46 0.41
N HIS A 29 -10.00 -0.32 -0.67
CA HIS A 29 -11.21 -0.96 -1.13
C HIS A 29 -10.92 -2.43 -1.39
N VAL A 30 -11.49 -3.32 -0.60
CA VAL A 30 -11.31 -4.78 -0.71
C VAL A 30 -12.56 -5.39 -1.31
N VAL A 31 -12.37 -6.16 -2.37
CA VAL A 31 -13.47 -6.81 -3.09
C VAL A 31 -13.22 -8.30 -3.27
N GLU A 32 -14.29 -9.05 -3.39
CA GLU A 32 -14.30 -10.41 -3.90
C GLU A 32 -14.92 -10.43 -5.29
N VAL A 33 -14.31 -11.17 -6.21
CA VAL A 33 -14.71 -11.23 -7.62
C VAL A 33 -15.08 -12.66 -7.98
N GLU A 34 -16.29 -12.84 -8.50
CA GLU A 34 -16.79 -14.10 -9.04
C GLU A 34 -16.86 -14.04 -10.58
N GLY A 35 -16.90 -15.19 -11.24
CA GLY A 35 -16.95 -15.29 -12.68
C GLY A 35 -15.59 -15.24 -13.35
N ASN A 36 -15.44 -14.46 -14.43
CA ASN A 36 -14.19 -14.41 -15.20
C ASN A 36 -13.16 -13.45 -14.60
N ILE A 37 -12.35 -13.96 -13.67
CA ILE A 37 -11.28 -13.20 -13.00
C ILE A 37 -10.25 -12.67 -14.02
N GLY A 38 -9.97 -13.42 -15.09
CA GLY A 38 -9.03 -12.96 -16.14
C GLY A 38 -9.54 -11.71 -16.85
N ALA A 39 -10.82 -11.69 -17.22
CA ALA A 39 -11.45 -10.52 -17.83
C ALA A 39 -11.49 -9.32 -16.86
N PHE A 40 -11.73 -9.56 -15.57
CA PHE A 40 -11.67 -8.51 -14.55
C PHE A 40 -10.26 -7.89 -14.45
N ILE A 41 -9.22 -8.72 -14.40
CA ILE A 41 -7.82 -8.24 -14.35
C ILE A 41 -7.49 -7.45 -15.61
N GLN A 42 -7.86 -7.96 -16.78
CA GLN A 42 -7.64 -7.29 -18.07
C GLN A 42 -8.34 -5.92 -18.10
N ALA A 43 -9.61 -5.84 -17.70
CA ALA A 43 -10.34 -4.59 -17.62
C ALA A 43 -9.65 -3.56 -16.72
N ASN A 44 -9.12 -4.01 -15.56
CA ASN A 44 -8.39 -3.12 -14.67
C ASN A 44 -7.07 -2.61 -15.27
N ARG A 45 -6.36 -3.43 -16.04
CA ARG A 45 -5.10 -3.04 -16.68
C ARG A 45 -5.31 -2.12 -17.90
N GLU A 46 -6.31 -2.42 -18.71
CA GLU A 46 -6.47 -1.78 -20.03
C GLU A 46 -7.46 -0.61 -20.02
N TYR A 47 -8.37 -0.56 -19.06
CA TYR A 47 -9.37 0.49 -18.95
C TYR A 47 -9.20 1.34 -17.67
N TYR A 48 -9.21 0.71 -16.48
CA TYR A 48 -9.20 1.47 -15.22
C TYR A 48 -7.83 2.05 -14.88
N LYS A 49 -6.71 1.37 -15.16
CA LYS A 49 -5.36 1.91 -14.93
C LYS A 49 -5.08 3.17 -15.77
N PRO A 50 -5.37 3.24 -17.08
CA PRO A 50 -5.22 4.48 -17.86
C PRO A 50 -6.06 5.64 -17.32
N LEU A 51 -7.30 5.40 -16.91
CA LEU A 51 -8.13 6.42 -16.27
C LEU A 51 -7.53 6.91 -14.94
N ALA A 52 -7.04 5.99 -14.13
CA ALA A 52 -6.36 6.33 -12.89
C ALA A 52 -5.06 7.12 -13.14
N ALA A 53 -4.29 6.75 -14.16
CA ALA A 53 -3.08 7.50 -14.56
C ALA A 53 -3.41 8.94 -14.99
N LYS A 54 -4.49 9.11 -15.75
CA LYS A 54 -4.99 10.44 -16.11
C LYS A 54 -5.42 11.24 -14.88
N ALA A 55 -6.07 10.62 -13.92
CA ALA A 55 -6.44 11.26 -12.66
C ALA A 55 -5.22 11.70 -11.82
N VAL A 56 -4.12 10.93 -11.86
CA VAL A 56 -2.84 11.31 -11.23
C VAL A 56 -2.22 12.49 -11.97
N GLU A 57 -2.16 12.45 -13.30
CA GLU A 57 -1.67 13.56 -14.15
C GLU A 57 -2.43 14.87 -13.88
N ASP A 58 -3.76 14.77 -13.75
CA ASP A 58 -4.66 15.91 -13.44
C ASP A 58 -4.58 16.38 -11.98
N GLY A 59 -3.74 15.76 -11.13
CA GLY A 59 -3.62 16.08 -9.71
C GLY A 59 -4.82 15.69 -8.84
N LYS A 60 -5.76 14.88 -9.39
CA LYS A 60 -6.94 14.40 -8.65
C LYS A 60 -6.58 13.33 -7.62
N TRP A 61 -5.55 12.52 -7.92
CA TRP A 61 -4.98 11.49 -7.07
C TRP A 61 -3.47 11.60 -7.02
N ALA A 62 -2.85 11.06 -5.98
CA ALA A 62 -1.41 10.88 -5.91
C ALA A 62 -0.96 9.52 -6.50
N GLY A 63 -1.88 8.55 -6.55
CA GLY A 63 -1.62 7.24 -7.12
C GLY A 63 -2.80 6.28 -7.01
N TRP A 64 -2.69 5.17 -7.74
CA TRP A 64 -3.65 4.08 -7.71
C TRP A 64 -2.94 2.75 -7.95
N SER A 65 -3.38 1.71 -7.25
CA SER A 65 -2.94 0.35 -7.55
C SER A 65 -4.02 -0.68 -7.25
N MET A 66 -3.90 -1.85 -7.90
CA MET A 66 -4.72 -3.03 -7.68
C MET A 66 -3.82 -4.22 -7.43
N SER A 67 -4.08 -4.93 -6.34
CA SER A 67 -3.33 -6.12 -5.98
C SER A 67 -4.26 -7.29 -5.70
N ARG A 68 -3.77 -8.51 -5.89
CA ARG A 68 -4.52 -9.76 -5.71
C ARG A 68 -3.99 -10.53 -4.53
N SER A 69 -4.87 -11.05 -3.69
CA SER A 69 -4.46 -11.95 -2.61
C SER A 69 -3.87 -13.24 -3.17
N VAL A 70 -2.71 -13.64 -2.65
CA VAL A 70 -2.07 -14.92 -2.99
C VAL A 70 -2.85 -16.09 -2.37
N THR A 71 -3.37 -15.91 -1.16
CA THR A 71 -4.11 -16.95 -0.44
C THR A 71 -5.54 -17.12 -0.95
N TYR A 72 -6.21 -16.01 -1.31
CA TYR A 72 -7.59 -15.97 -1.79
C TYR A 72 -7.62 -15.36 -3.20
N PRO A 73 -7.44 -16.15 -4.26
CA PRO A 73 -7.25 -15.62 -5.62
C PRO A 73 -8.46 -14.89 -6.23
N SER A 74 -9.64 -14.97 -5.63
CA SER A 74 -10.81 -14.16 -5.97
C SER A 74 -10.82 -12.79 -5.29
N ARG A 75 -9.94 -12.55 -4.32
CA ARG A 75 -9.92 -11.33 -3.52
C ARG A 75 -8.90 -10.34 -4.03
N PHE A 76 -9.35 -9.09 -4.20
CA PHE A 76 -8.53 -7.97 -4.65
C PHE A 76 -8.59 -6.82 -3.66
N ILE A 77 -7.52 -6.03 -3.63
CA ILE A 77 -7.44 -4.79 -2.88
C ILE A 77 -7.03 -3.66 -3.82
N PHE A 78 -7.78 -2.57 -3.75
CA PHE A 78 -7.46 -1.33 -4.45
C PHE A 78 -6.94 -0.29 -3.46
N PHE A 79 -5.91 0.39 -3.87
CA PHE A 79 -5.33 1.51 -3.14
C PHE A 79 -5.54 2.78 -3.93
N HIS A 80 -6.12 3.79 -3.27
CA HIS A 80 -6.23 5.14 -3.79
C HIS A 80 -5.40 6.04 -2.89
N HIS A 81 -4.41 6.70 -3.46
CA HIS A 81 -3.44 7.51 -2.74
C HIS A 81 -3.75 8.99 -2.90
N PHE A 82 -3.57 9.76 -1.82
CA PHE A 82 -3.78 11.20 -1.79
C PHE A 82 -2.62 11.85 -1.06
N SER A 83 -2.10 12.93 -1.64
CA SER A 83 -0.98 13.69 -1.07
C SER A 83 -1.41 14.59 0.09
N SER A 84 -2.71 14.90 0.19
CA SER A 84 -3.23 15.74 1.26
C SER A 84 -4.71 15.49 1.55
N PRO A 85 -5.24 15.97 2.71
CA PRO A 85 -6.66 15.96 3.02
C PRO A 85 -7.50 16.75 2.02
N GLU A 86 -6.97 17.86 1.49
CA GLU A 86 -7.66 18.70 0.50
C GLU A 86 -7.83 17.93 -0.82
N GLN A 87 -6.78 17.23 -1.26
CA GLN A 87 -6.87 16.36 -2.43
C GLN A 87 -7.87 15.24 -2.21
N TYR A 88 -7.92 14.64 -1.01
CA TYR A 88 -8.92 13.64 -0.66
C TYR A 88 -10.35 14.20 -0.67
N ALA A 89 -10.57 15.38 -0.12
CA ALA A 89 -11.89 16.02 0.00
C ALA A 89 -12.41 16.62 -1.31
N ALA A 90 -11.54 16.89 -2.29
CA ALA A 90 -11.94 17.49 -3.56
C ALA A 90 -12.92 16.61 -4.33
N PRO A 91 -13.99 17.17 -4.94
CA PRO A 91 -14.92 16.42 -5.78
C PRO A 91 -14.19 15.71 -6.94
N LYS A 92 -14.49 14.42 -7.15
CA LYS A 92 -13.80 13.61 -8.16
C LYS A 92 -14.80 12.82 -8.98
N SER A 93 -14.84 13.07 -10.28
CA SER A 93 -15.33 12.11 -11.25
C SER A 93 -14.10 11.60 -12.02
N ILE A 94 -13.75 10.34 -11.86
CA ILE A 94 -12.54 9.75 -12.45
C ILE A 94 -12.90 8.64 -13.42
N TRP A 95 -13.99 7.94 -13.12
CA TRP A 95 -14.49 6.81 -13.90
C TRP A 95 -15.54 7.23 -14.93
N GLY A 96 -15.47 8.49 -15.43
CA GLY A 96 -16.47 9.05 -16.32
C GLY A 96 -16.32 8.57 -17.76
N ALA A 97 -17.47 8.47 -18.47
CA ALA A 97 -17.48 8.13 -19.89
C ALA A 97 -16.72 9.17 -20.77
N ASN A 98 -16.65 10.42 -20.33
CA ASN A 98 -15.95 11.46 -21.07
C ASN A 98 -14.44 11.26 -21.02
N GLU A 99 -13.87 11.01 -19.85
CA GLU A 99 -12.45 10.74 -19.67
C GLU A 99 -12.02 9.47 -20.43
N ALA A 100 -12.85 8.43 -20.39
CA ALA A 100 -12.59 7.22 -21.17
C ALA A 100 -12.60 7.49 -22.70
N LYS A 101 -13.54 8.30 -23.17
CA LYS A 101 -13.62 8.70 -24.58
C LYS A 101 -12.41 9.52 -25.01
N GLU A 102 -11.98 10.46 -24.21
CA GLU A 102 -10.78 11.27 -24.46
C GLU A 102 -9.52 10.43 -24.62
N LEU A 103 -9.43 9.35 -23.84
CA LEU A 103 -8.32 8.38 -23.89
C LEU A 103 -8.52 7.29 -24.97
N GLY A 104 -9.63 7.31 -25.71
CA GLY A 104 -9.96 6.29 -26.72
C GLY A 104 -10.18 4.89 -26.13
N LEU A 105 -10.62 4.81 -24.89
CA LEU A 105 -10.83 3.53 -24.19
C LEU A 105 -12.22 2.97 -24.45
N GLU A 106 -12.30 1.67 -24.73
CA GLU A 106 -13.56 0.96 -24.86
C GLU A 106 -13.98 0.42 -23.49
N GLN A 107 -15.23 0.67 -23.10
CA GLN A 107 -15.76 0.20 -21.84
C GLN A 107 -15.78 -1.34 -21.81
N PRO A 108 -15.21 -1.96 -20.76
CA PRO A 108 -15.19 -3.41 -20.67
C PRO A 108 -16.58 -3.99 -20.45
N ASP A 109 -16.80 -5.21 -20.92
CA ASP A 109 -18.02 -5.97 -20.69
C ASP A 109 -18.08 -6.48 -19.25
N GLY A 110 -18.70 -5.68 -18.37
CA GLY A 110 -18.86 -5.97 -16.95
C GLY A 110 -19.77 -7.16 -16.63
N SER A 111 -20.46 -7.73 -17.63
CA SER A 111 -21.32 -8.92 -17.41
C SER A 111 -20.51 -10.22 -17.20
N LYS A 112 -19.20 -10.17 -17.46
CA LYS A 112 -18.31 -11.33 -17.32
C LYS A 112 -17.89 -11.65 -15.88
N TRP A 113 -18.10 -10.73 -14.93
CA TRP A 113 -17.77 -10.91 -13.53
C TRP A 113 -18.77 -10.19 -12.63
N GLU A 114 -18.85 -10.65 -11.40
CA GLU A 114 -19.56 -10.00 -10.30
C GLU A 114 -18.53 -9.54 -9.26
N MET A 115 -18.73 -8.37 -8.67
CA MET A 115 -17.85 -7.80 -7.66
C MET A 115 -18.64 -7.51 -6.39
N THR A 116 -18.25 -8.18 -5.30
CA THR A 116 -18.79 -7.92 -3.97
C THR A 116 -17.78 -7.13 -3.16
N THR A 117 -18.18 -5.97 -2.65
CA THR A 117 -17.36 -5.19 -1.74
C THR A 117 -17.35 -5.84 -0.37
N LEU A 118 -16.17 -6.28 0.08
CA LEU A 118 -15.95 -6.83 1.42
C LEU A 118 -15.64 -5.72 2.43
N ARG A 119 -14.89 -4.72 2.00
CA ARG A 119 -14.48 -3.59 2.83
C ARG A 119 -14.35 -2.36 1.93
N ASP A 120 -15.09 -1.33 2.24
CA ASP A 120 -15.09 -0.11 1.45
C ASP A 120 -14.73 1.10 2.29
N LEU A 121 -13.92 1.96 1.70
CA LEU A 121 -13.67 3.33 2.14
C LEU A 121 -12.94 3.48 3.48
N ASP A 122 -12.18 2.50 3.91
CA ASP A 122 -11.25 2.74 4.99
C ASP A 122 -10.24 3.80 4.56
N LEU A 123 -10.15 4.86 5.33
CA LEU A 123 -9.17 5.91 5.15
C LEU A 123 -8.04 5.74 6.16
N TRP A 124 -6.82 5.66 5.67
CA TRP A 124 -5.61 5.46 6.45
C TRP A 124 -4.65 6.63 6.27
N GLN A 125 -4.07 7.08 7.36
CA GLN A 125 -2.98 8.05 7.36
C GLN A 125 -1.65 7.32 7.40
N VAL A 126 -0.78 7.55 6.42
CA VAL A 126 0.61 7.06 6.43
C VAL A 126 1.39 7.83 7.49
N ASN A 127 2.04 7.10 8.39
CA ASN A 127 2.77 7.67 9.50
C ASN A 127 4.31 7.52 9.34
N ALA A 128 4.72 6.49 8.61
CA ALA A 128 6.12 6.25 8.27
C ALA A 128 6.20 5.39 7.01
N ALA A 129 7.23 5.62 6.22
CA ALA A 129 7.53 4.82 5.04
C ALA A 129 9.04 4.80 4.77
N VAL A 130 9.49 3.73 4.15
CA VAL A 130 10.85 3.56 3.64
C VAL A 130 10.73 2.89 2.29
N PHE A 131 11.26 3.50 1.26
CA PHE A 131 11.18 3.01 -0.11
C PHE A 131 12.57 2.71 -0.67
N ASP A 132 12.67 1.60 -1.39
CA ASP A 132 13.75 1.31 -2.32
C ASP A 132 13.51 2.03 -3.66
N ASN A 133 14.51 2.03 -4.54
CA ASN A 133 14.40 2.57 -5.89
C ASN A 133 13.59 1.66 -6.82
N GLU A 134 13.41 0.38 -6.44
CA GLU A 134 12.70 -0.61 -7.23
C GLU A 134 11.28 -0.86 -6.68
N PRO A 135 10.28 -1.01 -7.56
CA PRO A 135 8.92 -1.30 -7.15
C PRO A 135 8.78 -2.72 -6.62
N SER A 136 8.02 -2.89 -5.54
CA SER A 136 7.65 -4.22 -5.04
C SER A 136 6.65 -4.89 -5.96
N LYS A 137 6.84 -6.18 -6.25
CA LYS A 137 5.86 -7.02 -6.99
C LYS A 137 4.91 -7.75 -6.05
N TYR A 138 5.33 -7.97 -4.83
CA TYR A 138 4.54 -8.60 -3.77
C TYR A 138 4.64 -7.76 -2.50
N PHE A 139 3.63 -7.83 -1.68
CA PHE A 139 3.72 -7.26 -0.34
C PHE A 139 2.95 -8.10 0.68
N VAL A 140 3.38 -8.00 1.92
CA VAL A 140 2.68 -8.54 3.08
C VAL A 140 1.98 -7.40 3.78
N MET A 141 0.67 -7.47 3.90
CA MET A 141 -0.12 -6.55 4.72
C MET A 141 -0.27 -7.15 6.11
N ASN A 142 0.34 -6.51 7.09
CA ASN A 142 0.18 -6.85 8.50
C ASN A 142 -0.89 -5.95 9.12
N LYS A 143 -1.75 -6.52 9.93
CA LYS A 143 -2.85 -5.84 10.60
C LYS A 143 -2.64 -5.83 12.09
N PHE A 144 -2.88 -4.69 12.73
CA PHE A 144 -2.66 -4.48 14.16
C PHE A 144 -3.89 -3.91 14.83
N LYS A 145 -4.03 -4.24 16.11
CA LYS A 145 -5.02 -3.69 17.02
C LYS A 145 -4.31 -3.05 18.21
N PHE A 146 -4.72 -1.83 18.56
CA PHE A 146 -4.23 -1.11 19.73
C PHE A 146 -5.35 -0.22 20.30
N SER A 147 -5.19 0.26 21.55
CA SER A 147 -6.12 1.23 22.12
C SER A 147 -5.94 2.61 21.44
N TYR A 148 -6.97 3.42 21.43
CA TYR A 148 -6.87 4.78 20.88
C TYR A 148 -5.79 5.61 21.58
N THR A 149 -5.61 5.43 22.88
CA THR A 149 -4.57 6.09 23.68
C THR A 149 -3.16 5.66 23.30
N ASP A 150 -2.99 4.46 22.73
CA ASP A 150 -1.69 3.90 22.32
C ASP A 150 -1.32 4.22 20.86
N ARG A 151 -2.17 4.96 20.13
CA ARG A 151 -1.88 5.32 18.73
C ARG A 151 -0.50 5.95 18.55
N LYS A 152 -0.13 6.86 19.46
CA LYS A 152 1.19 7.49 19.41
C LYS A 152 2.31 6.48 19.62
N LYS A 153 2.17 5.56 20.58
CA LYS A 153 3.15 4.49 20.81
C LYS A 153 3.30 3.59 19.58
N PHE A 154 2.18 3.23 18.92
CA PHE A 154 2.21 2.48 17.67
C PHE A 154 3.00 3.20 16.58
N ILE A 155 2.74 4.51 16.39
CA ILE A 155 3.46 5.31 15.39
C ILE A 155 4.95 5.40 15.70
N ASP A 156 5.31 5.70 16.94
CA ASP A 156 6.71 5.87 17.36
C ASP A 156 7.50 4.55 17.27
N ASN A 157 6.87 3.42 17.65
CA ASN A 157 7.46 2.09 17.48
C ASN A 157 7.72 1.78 16.00
N ASN A 158 6.75 2.06 15.13
CA ASN A 158 6.91 1.80 13.70
C ASN A 158 7.93 2.75 13.04
N LYS A 159 8.04 3.99 13.47
CA LYS A 159 9.13 4.88 13.03
C LYS A 159 10.50 4.33 13.41
N ALA A 160 10.62 3.84 14.64
CA ALA A 160 11.85 3.17 15.08
C ALA A 160 12.13 1.88 14.29
N TRP A 161 11.10 1.09 13.99
CA TRP A 161 11.23 -0.07 13.10
C TRP A 161 11.77 0.31 11.73
N GLY A 162 11.19 1.34 11.10
CA GLY A 162 11.66 1.88 9.82
C GLY A 162 13.14 2.28 9.87
N GLU A 163 13.55 2.98 10.92
CA GLU A 163 14.93 3.49 11.07
C GLU A 163 15.94 2.39 11.38
N TYR A 164 15.67 1.55 12.37
CA TYR A 164 16.66 0.58 12.88
C TYR A 164 16.63 -0.77 12.17
N VAL A 165 15.50 -1.16 11.57
CA VAL A 165 15.33 -2.48 10.98
C VAL A 165 15.17 -2.42 9.46
N VAL A 166 14.34 -1.52 8.94
CA VAL A 166 14.04 -1.47 7.50
C VAL A 166 15.16 -0.83 6.70
N LYS A 167 15.52 0.42 7.01
CA LYS A 167 16.55 1.16 6.27
C LYS A 167 17.88 0.41 6.12
N PRO A 168 18.41 -0.24 7.17
CA PRO A 168 19.67 -1.00 7.02
C PRO A 168 19.56 -2.23 6.10
N GLN A 169 18.36 -2.58 5.65
CA GLN A 169 18.13 -3.75 4.80
C GLN A 169 17.90 -3.39 3.33
N LEU A 170 17.72 -2.11 2.99
CA LEU A 170 17.47 -1.68 1.62
C LEU A 170 18.58 -2.11 0.66
N ASP A 171 19.84 -2.03 1.10
CA ASP A 171 20.99 -2.45 0.27
C ASP A 171 21.11 -3.97 0.07
N SER A 172 20.37 -4.76 0.84
CA SER A 172 20.47 -6.22 0.85
C SER A 172 19.26 -6.95 0.29
N VAL A 173 18.18 -6.24 0.01
CA VAL A 173 16.91 -6.82 -0.46
C VAL A 173 16.29 -5.94 -1.52
N GLU A 174 16.39 -6.40 -2.76
CA GLU A 174 15.82 -5.74 -3.92
C GLU A 174 14.31 -5.53 -3.78
N GLY A 175 13.84 -4.34 -4.12
CA GLY A 175 12.42 -3.98 -4.09
C GLY A 175 11.79 -4.03 -2.69
N PHE A 176 12.62 -3.90 -1.63
CA PHE A 176 12.12 -3.88 -0.27
C PHE A 176 11.57 -2.51 0.08
N ASN A 177 10.26 -2.40 0.13
CA ASN A 177 9.54 -1.19 0.50
C ASN A 177 8.75 -1.44 1.78
N TRP A 178 8.63 -0.43 2.62
CA TRP A 178 7.86 -0.55 3.86
C TRP A 178 7.05 0.71 4.13
N VAL A 179 5.80 0.51 4.56
CA VAL A 179 4.86 1.58 4.91
C VAL A 179 4.11 1.19 6.18
N CYS A 180 3.89 2.14 7.06
CA CYS A 180 3.01 2.02 8.23
C CYS A 180 1.93 3.09 8.20
N ALA A 181 0.69 2.70 8.45
CA ALA A 181 -0.44 3.61 8.50
C ALA A 181 -1.39 3.32 9.66
N THR A 182 -2.08 4.36 10.11
CA THR A 182 -3.13 4.27 11.13
C THR A 182 -4.49 4.67 10.55
N LEU A 183 -5.54 3.99 11.01
CA LEU A 183 -6.91 4.23 10.58
C LEU A 183 -7.37 5.63 10.97
N VAL A 184 -7.91 6.38 10.00
CA VAL A 184 -8.55 7.69 10.21
C VAL A 184 -10.06 7.50 10.35
N THR A 185 -10.67 6.80 9.38
CA THR A 185 -12.09 6.47 9.41
C THR A 185 -12.29 5.05 8.91
N ALA A 186 -13.17 4.31 9.56
CA ALA A 186 -13.63 3.02 9.07
C ALA A 186 -14.77 3.21 8.07
N GLY A 187 -14.69 2.48 6.96
CA GLY A 187 -15.81 2.34 6.02
C GLY A 187 -16.82 1.29 6.48
N ASN A 188 -17.70 0.89 5.57
CA ASN A 188 -18.63 -0.20 5.82
C ASN A 188 -17.89 -1.56 5.81
N TYR A 189 -18.16 -2.38 6.81
CA TYR A 189 -17.64 -3.73 6.94
C TYR A 189 -18.75 -4.73 6.64
N VAL A 190 -18.50 -5.65 5.73
CA VAL A 190 -19.39 -6.81 5.49
C VAL A 190 -18.93 -8.01 6.34
N ASP A 191 -17.66 -8.04 6.73
CA ASP A 191 -17.05 -9.13 7.49
C ASP A 191 -16.91 -8.75 8.98
N GLN A 192 -17.56 -9.51 9.86
CA GLN A 192 -17.50 -9.30 11.31
C GLN A 192 -16.15 -9.67 11.94
N GLU A 193 -15.33 -10.50 11.28
CA GLU A 193 -13.99 -10.85 11.77
C GLU A 193 -12.98 -9.71 11.63
N SER A 194 -13.26 -8.74 10.77
CA SER A 194 -12.42 -7.55 10.58
C SER A 194 -12.54 -6.51 11.71
N GLN A 195 -13.17 -6.88 12.83
CA GLN A 195 -13.40 -5.94 13.92
C GLN A 195 -12.10 -5.31 14.43
N ILE A 196 -12.00 -4.01 14.14
CA ILE A 196 -11.11 -3.06 14.80
C ILE A 196 -9.62 -3.35 14.55
N VAL A 197 -9.23 -3.42 13.30
CA VAL A 197 -7.87 -3.15 12.89
C VAL A 197 -7.72 -1.64 12.79
N ASN A 198 -6.80 -1.05 13.54
CA ASN A 198 -6.56 0.39 13.54
C ASN A 198 -5.10 0.76 13.21
N GLY A 199 -4.26 -0.23 12.93
CA GLY A 199 -2.93 -0.09 12.37
C GLY A 199 -2.68 -1.12 11.27
N ILE A 200 -1.97 -0.71 10.23
CA ILE A 200 -1.48 -1.59 9.16
C ILE A 200 -0.03 -1.27 8.85
N SER A 201 0.72 -2.31 8.43
CA SER A 201 1.98 -2.10 7.72
C SER A 201 2.02 -2.94 6.45
N PHE A 202 2.79 -2.48 5.50
CA PHE A 202 3.05 -3.17 4.24
C PHE A 202 4.56 -3.41 4.13
N ASP A 203 4.95 -4.66 3.98
CA ASP A 203 6.32 -5.07 3.68
C ASP A 203 6.35 -5.51 2.22
N GLY A 204 6.95 -4.72 1.34
CA GLY A 204 7.05 -4.98 -0.10
C GLY A 204 8.30 -5.76 -0.45
N PHE A 205 8.24 -6.57 -1.52
CA PHE A 205 9.33 -7.45 -1.98
C PHE A 205 9.28 -7.62 -3.49
N ALA A 206 10.44 -7.84 -4.11
CA ALA A 206 10.53 -8.13 -5.54
C ALA A 206 9.96 -9.52 -5.88
N SER A 207 10.05 -10.49 -4.98
CA SER A 207 9.63 -11.86 -5.21
C SER A 207 8.87 -12.48 -4.02
N ILE A 208 8.13 -13.56 -4.29
CA ILE A 208 7.48 -14.35 -3.24
C ILE A 208 8.52 -15.17 -2.46
N GLU A 209 9.60 -15.56 -3.08
CA GLU A 209 10.71 -16.26 -2.47
C GLU A 209 11.35 -15.44 -1.36
N ASP A 210 11.52 -14.13 -1.55
CA ASP A 210 12.03 -13.21 -0.53
C ASP A 210 11.10 -13.15 0.69
N ILE A 211 9.79 -13.12 0.47
CA ILE A 211 8.80 -13.19 1.54
C ILE A 211 8.96 -14.47 2.34
N LEU A 212 9.00 -15.62 1.65
CA LEU A 212 9.09 -16.93 2.29
C LEU A 212 10.41 -17.09 3.03
N HIS A 213 11.51 -16.62 2.43
CA HIS A 213 12.83 -16.68 3.04
C HIS A 213 12.92 -15.85 4.33
N ARG A 214 12.30 -14.68 4.37
CA ARG A 214 12.30 -13.80 5.54
C ARG A 214 11.35 -14.24 6.64
N ARG A 215 10.21 -14.85 6.26
CA ARG A 215 9.19 -15.30 7.21
C ARG A 215 9.34 -16.74 7.66
N SER A 216 10.18 -17.53 6.97
CA SER A 216 10.54 -18.86 7.45
C SER A 216 11.36 -18.74 8.74
N TYR A 217 10.97 -19.53 9.73
CA TYR A 217 11.74 -19.64 10.97
C TYR A 217 13.16 -20.12 10.61
N LYS A 218 14.16 -19.33 10.98
CA LYS A 218 15.55 -19.74 10.96
C LYS A 218 16.04 -19.78 12.37
N GLU A 219 16.52 -20.92 12.82
CA GLU A 219 17.34 -21.01 14.02
C GLU A 219 18.66 -20.28 13.71
N THR A 220 18.69 -18.99 14.00
CA THR A 220 19.93 -18.22 14.00
C THR A 220 20.39 -18.09 15.44
N ASN A 221 21.53 -18.67 15.74
CA ASN A 221 22.13 -18.55 17.07
C ASN A 221 22.68 -17.14 17.38
N GLU A 222 22.70 -16.25 16.37
CA GLU A 222 23.22 -14.89 16.54
C GLU A 222 22.08 -13.87 16.37
N PRO A 223 21.84 -13.07 17.41
CA PRO A 223 20.83 -12.01 17.34
C PRO A 223 21.27 -10.94 16.31
N ASN A 224 20.36 -10.58 15.41
CA ASN A 224 20.60 -9.50 14.45
C ASN A 224 20.91 -8.18 15.21
N PRO A 225 22.11 -7.57 14.99
CA PRO A 225 22.52 -6.37 15.73
C PRO A 225 21.56 -5.18 15.54
N GLN A 226 20.93 -5.07 14.39
CA GLN A 226 19.95 -4.00 14.10
C GLN A 226 18.65 -4.21 14.88
N PHE A 227 18.21 -5.46 15.00
CA PHE A 227 17.07 -5.81 15.82
C PHE A 227 17.33 -5.58 17.30
N GLN A 228 18.55 -5.82 17.79
CA GLN A 228 18.94 -5.48 19.17
C GLN A 228 18.89 -3.97 19.43
N LYS A 229 19.34 -3.14 18.48
CA LYS A 229 19.25 -1.68 18.60
C LYS A 229 17.78 -1.23 18.67
N PHE A 230 16.93 -1.80 17.83
CA PHE A 230 15.50 -1.56 17.88
C PHE A 230 14.90 -1.98 19.22
N GLN A 231 15.15 -3.19 19.69
CA GLN A 231 14.66 -3.68 20.98
C GLN A 231 15.08 -2.78 22.14
N LYS A 232 16.34 -2.35 22.15
CA LYS A 232 16.85 -1.41 23.16
C LYS A 232 16.08 -0.09 23.12
N TYR A 233 15.93 0.51 21.95
CA TYR A 233 15.19 1.76 21.78
C TYR A 233 13.74 1.64 22.26
N VAL A 234 13.05 0.56 21.87
CA VAL A 234 11.65 0.30 22.24
C VAL A 234 11.51 0.15 23.75
N SER A 235 12.43 -0.56 24.41
CA SER A 235 12.44 -0.73 25.86
C SER A 235 12.69 0.58 26.62
N GLU A 236 13.67 1.37 26.17
CA GLU A 236 14.04 2.67 26.79
C GLU A 236 12.94 3.73 26.65
N ASN A 237 12.04 3.61 25.67
CA ASN A 237 10.99 4.57 25.36
C ASN A 237 9.57 4.07 25.72
N ASP A 238 9.44 2.97 26.44
CA ASP A 238 8.13 2.36 26.83
C ASP A 238 7.22 2.10 25.60
N LEU A 239 7.81 1.56 24.52
CA LEU A 239 7.11 1.23 23.29
C LEU A 239 6.86 -0.28 23.15
N THR A 240 6.55 -0.95 24.26
CA THR A 240 6.22 -2.39 24.34
C THR A 240 4.75 -2.57 24.72
N ASP A 241 4.22 -3.77 24.45
CA ASP A 241 2.93 -4.28 24.95
C ASP A 241 1.68 -3.43 24.68
N PHE A 242 1.73 -2.52 23.69
CA PHE A 242 0.64 -1.59 23.36
C PHE A 242 -0.23 -2.06 22.19
N SER A 243 0.24 -3.02 21.39
CA SER A 243 -0.48 -3.53 20.22
C SER A 243 -0.39 -5.03 20.08
N SER A 244 -1.37 -5.62 19.42
CA SER A 244 -1.37 -7.03 19.03
C SER A 244 -1.44 -7.16 17.50
N ALA A 245 -0.66 -8.08 16.94
CA ALA A 245 -0.82 -8.50 15.56
C ALA A 245 -2.12 -9.32 15.45
N VAL A 246 -2.97 -8.96 14.47
CA VAL A 246 -4.25 -9.63 14.21
C VAL A 246 -4.08 -10.68 13.13
N SER A 247 -3.50 -10.29 11.99
CA SER A 247 -3.29 -11.18 10.85
C SER A 247 -2.26 -10.60 9.88
N SER A 248 -1.75 -11.46 9.01
CA SER A 248 -0.94 -11.07 7.85
C SER A 248 -1.49 -11.74 6.60
N SER A 249 -1.45 -11.03 5.47
CA SER A 249 -1.89 -11.54 4.18
C SER A 249 -0.90 -11.13 3.09
N ILE A 250 -0.63 -12.03 2.14
CA ILE A 250 0.27 -11.78 1.01
C ILE A 250 -0.56 -11.38 -0.20
N TYR A 251 -0.11 -10.33 -0.88
CA TYR A 251 -0.71 -9.81 -2.11
C TYR A 251 0.34 -9.70 -3.22
N GLN A 252 -0.12 -9.87 -4.46
CA GLN A 252 0.65 -9.62 -5.66
C GLN A 252 0.13 -8.34 -6.32
N ASP A 253 1.03 -7.41 -6.63
CA ASP A 253 0.68 -6.22 -7.42
C ASP A 253 0.40 -6.61 -8.87
N LEU A 254 -0.73 -6.16 -9.41
CA LEU A 254 -1.18 -6.50 -10.76
C LEU A 254 -1.25 -5.29 -11.68
N ALA A 255 -1.52 -4.13 -11.15
CA ALA A 255 -1.60 -2.89 -11.88
C ALA A 255 -1.34 -1.70 -10.95
N SER A 256 -0.51 -0.76 -11.37
CA SER A 256 -0.15 0.41 -10.59
C SER A 256 0.06 1.62 -11.50
N THR A 257 -0.23 2.82 -11.00
CA THR A 257 0.17 4.09 -11.61
C THR A 257 1.55 4.54 -11.13
N PHE A 258 2.14 3.86 -10.17
CA PHE A 258 3.54 4.03 -9.77
C PHE A 258 4.41 3.24 -10.74
N ASN A 259 5.31 3.90 -11.46
CA ASN A 259 6.30 3.30 -12.34
C ASN A 259 7.67 3.75 -11.89
#